data_7ec06ac163fa862b9a74a7b45532818c
#
_entry.id   7ec06ac163fa862b9a74a7b45532818c
#
_cell.length_a   1.000
_cell.length_b   1.000
_cell.length_c   1.000
_cell.angle_alpha   90.00
_cell.angle_beta   90.00
_cell.angle_gamma   90.00
#
_symmetry.space_group_name_H-M   'P 1'
#
loop_
_entity.id
_entity.type
_entity.pdbx_description
1 polymer ?
#
loop_
_entity_poly.entity_id
_entity_poly.type
_entity_poly.pdbx_seq_one_letter_code
_entity_poly.pdbx_strand_id
1 'polypeptide(L)'
;MLSKINLADSANSVEKMFQYLQIGRLNDHVLNVLQAENRTLDFHVHEQSDELFYVIEGKFELELDDGLVPILQGEMIIVPKGTRHRPVCQDLVKCLLIEIDGTLNNKNTGGAFEK
;
A
#
# COMPACT_ATOMS: atom_id res chain seq x y z
N MET A 1 -19.64 1.88 -19.73
CA MET A 1 -18.85 3.09 -20.04
C MET A 1 -17.53 3.05 -19.32
N LEU A 2 -16.46 3.38 -20.02
CA LEU A 2 -15.14 3.46 -19.43
C LEU A 2 -14.99 4.77 -18.63
N SER A 3 -14.42 4.69 -17.45
CA SER A 3 -14.14 5.85 -16.61
C SER A 3 -12.64 5.89 -16.29
N LYS A 4 -12.05 7.05 -16.46
CA LYS A 4 -10.66 7.24 -16.03
C LYS A 4 -10.62 7.53 -14.53
N ILE A 5 -9.51 7.18 -13.90
CA ILE A 5 -9.27 7.39 -12.48
C ILE A 5 -8.05 8.30 -12.34
N ASN A 6 -8.21 9.36 -11.57
CA ASN A 6 -7.10 10.24 -11.21
C ASN A 6 -6.56 9.79 -9.86
N LEU A 7 -5.33 9.32 -9.82
CA LEU A 7 -4.75 8.74 -8.62
C LEU A 7 -4.58 9.78 -7.51
N ALA A 8 -4.13 10.98 -7.86
CA ALA A 8 -3.96 12.05 -6.87
C ALA A 8 -5.29 12.43 -6.22
N ASP A 9 -6.33 12.62 -7.04
CA ASP A 9 -7.66 12.97 -6.54
C ASP A 9 -8.22 11.84 -5.66
N SER A 10 -8.05 10.59 -6.09
CA SER A 10 -8.51 9.42 -5.33
C SER A 10 -7.82 9.33 -3.97
N ALA A 11 -6.50 9.49 -3.94
CA ALA A 11 -5.74 9.44 -2.70
C ALA A 11 -6.12 10.60 -1.77
N ASN A 12 -6.35 11.79 -2.32
CA ASN A 12 -6.75 12.97 -1.54
C ASN A 12 -8.17 12.84 -0.95
N SER A 13 -9.01 11.97 -1.51
CA SER A 13 -10.36 11.75 -1.01
C SER A 13 -10.42 10.83 0.21
N VAL A 14 -9.32 10.15 0.54
CA VAL A 14 -9.26 9.27 1.71
C VAL A 14 -9.37 10.11 2.98
N GLU A 15 -10.31 9.75 3.85
CA GLU A 15 -10.63 10.58 5.03
C GLU A 15 -9.80 10.25 6.26
N LYS A 16 -9.29 9.01 6.35
CA LYS A 16 -8.55 8.54 7.53
C LYS A 16 -7.22 7.95 7.13
N MET A 17 -6.20 8.13 7.98
CA MET A 17 -4.92 7.45 7.82
C MET A 17 -5.13 5.94 7.87
N PHE A 18 -4.43 5.21 7.02
CA PHE A 18 -4.46 3.74 6.93
C PHE A 18 -5.83 3.16 6.53
N GLN A 19 -6.73 3.99 6.01
CA GLN A 19 -7.97 3.52 5.39
C GLN A 19 -7.70 3.12 3.94
N TYR A 20 -8.03 1.88 3.57
CA TYR A 20 -7.82 1.35 2.23
C TYR A 20 -9.07 1.61 1.40
N LEU A 21 -8.97 2.53 0.43
CA LEU A 21 -10.06 2.88 -0.46
C LEU A 21 -9.86 2.17 -1.80
N GLN A 22 -10.74 1.23 -2.12
CA GLN A 22 -10.68 0.55 -3.41
C GLN A 22 -11.18 1.49 -4.51
N ILE A 23 -10.33 1.71 -5.52
CA ILE A 23 -10.63 2.61 -6.64
C ILE A 23 -10.78 1.90 -7.97
N GLY A 24 -10.40 0.63 -8.05
CA GLY A 24 -10.51 -0.12 -9.29
C GLY A 24 -10.16 -1.57 -9.12
N ARG A 25 -10.29 -2.30 -10.23
CA ARG A 25 -10.02 -3.72 -10.28
C ARG A 25 -9.36 -4.06 -11.62
N LEU A 26 -8.35 -4.90 -11.58
CA LEU A 26 -7.65 -5.39 -12.77
C LEU A 26 -7.61 -6.91 -12.67
N ASN A 27 -8.50 -7.60 -13.41
CA ASN A 27 -8.72 -9.04 -13.29
C ASN A 27 -9.06 -9.41 -11.83
N ASP A 28 -8.29 -10.29 -11.20
CA ASP A 28 -8.46 -10.68 -9.80
C ASP A 28 -7.72 -9.77 -8.81
N HIS A 29 -7.07 -8.71 -9.29
CA HIS A 29 -6.37 -7.75 -8.46
C HIS A 29 -7.23 -6.55 -8.14
N VAL A 30 -7.13 -6.07 -6.92
CA VAL A 30 -7.77 -4.82 -6.47
C VAL A 30 -6.74 -3.72 -6.39
N LEU A 31 -7.19 -2.50 -6.71
CA LEU A 31 -6.38 -1.29 -6.62
C LEU A 31 -6.94 -0.45 -5.48
N ASN A 32 -6.11 -0.26 -4.44
CA ASN A 32 -6.46 0.55 -3.28
C ASN A 32 -5.54 1.76 -3.20
N VAL A 33 -6.09 2.90 -2.76
CA VAL A 33 -5.27 4.04 -2.34
C VAL A 33 -5.40 4.22 -0.85
N LEU A 34 -4.35 4.75 -0.23
CA LEU A 34 -4.34 5.07 1.19
C LEU A 34 -3.39 6.23 1.47
N GLN A 35 -3.60 6.84 2.63
CA GLN A 35 -2.66 7.79 3.22
C GLN A 35 -2.09 7.19 4.50
N ALA A 36 -0.80 7.38 4.73
CA ALA A 36 -0.12 6.90 5.92
C ALA A 36 0.81 7.98 6.45
N GLU A 37 0.97 8.05 7.78
CA GLU A 37 1.77 9.07 8.42
C GLU A 37 2.15 8.62 9.82
N ASN A 38 3.37 8.96 10.22
CA ASN A 38 3.84 8.89 11.60
C ASN A 38 3.65 7.51 12.25
N ARG A 39 4.00 6.45 11.51
CA ARG A 39 3.85 5.09 12.02
C ARG A 39 4.79 4.11 11.33
N THR A 40 5.35 3.21 12.13
CA THR A 40 6.01 2.00 11.65
C THR A 40 5.07 0.83 11.89
N LEU A 41 4.74 0.11 10.83
CA LEU A 41 3.85 -1.04 10.93
C LEU A 41 4.59 -2.26 11.48
N ASP A 42 3.85 -3.26 11.94
CA ASP A 42 4.44 -4.52 12.35
C ASP A 42 4.88 -5.34 11.14
N PHE A 43 5.95 -6.11 11.29
CA PHE A 43 6.35 -7.04 10.24
C PHE A 43 5.24 -8.04 9.94
N HIS A 44 5.02 -8.28 8.65
CA HIS A 44 3.97 -9.20 8.19
C HIS A 44 4.35 -9.82 6.84
N VAL A 45 3.57 -10.81 6.43
CA VAL A 45 3.79 -11.58 5.21
C VAL A 45 2.46 -11.74 4.49
N HIS A 46 2.47 -11.60 3.17
CA HIS A 46 1.34 -11.98 2.30
C HIS A 46 1.72 -13.25 1.58
N GLU A 47 1.05 -14.37 1.89
CA GLU A 47 1.40 -15.69 1.36
C GLU A 47 0.78 -15.98 0.00
N GLN A 48 -0.26 -15.24 -0.38
CA GLN A 48 -1.08 -15.58 -1.54
C GLN A 48 -0.96 -14.61 -2.71
N SER A 49 -0.30 -13.49 -2.53
CA SER A 49 -0.21 -12.47 -3.57
C SER A 49 1.08 -11.68 -3.46
N ASP A 50 1.66 -11.35 -4.61
CA ASP A 50 2.61 -10.26 -4.68
C ASP A 50 1.87 -8.97 -4.33
N GLU A 51 2.60 -7.99 -3.80
CA GLU A 51 2.04 -6.69 -3.45
C GLU A 51 2.85 -5.59 -4.15
N LEU A 52 2.16 -4.71 -4.86
CA LEU A 52 2.81 -3.56 -5.49
C LEU A 52 2.47 -2.31 -4.70
N PHE A 53 3.50 -1.55 -4.32
CA PHE A 53 3.36 -0.20 -3.79
C PHE A 53 3.83 0.80 -4.83
N TYR A 54 3.02 1.83 -5.09
CA TYR A 54 3.41 2.97 -5.90
C TYR A 54 3.18 4.25 -5.09
N VAL A 55 4.20 5.09 -4.98
CA VAL A 55 4.09 6.35 -4.23
C VAL A 55 3.54 7.44 -5.15
N ILE A 56 2.32 7.89 -4.85
CA ILE A 56 1.65 8.97 -5.56
C ILE A 56 2.21 10.32 -5.12
N GLU A 57 2.41 10.49 -3.80
CA GLU A 57 2.93 11.72 -3.21
C GLU A 57 3.66 11.39 -1.91
N GLY A 58 4.76 12.07 -1.66
CA GLY A 58 5.57 11.86 -0.45
C GLY A 58 6.58 10.74 -0.62
N LYS A 59 6.85 10.03 0.46
CA LYS A 59 7.81 8.91 0.47
C LYS A 59 7.56 8.02 1.69
N PHE A 60 8.00 6.77 1.60
CA PHE A 60 8.11 5.88 2.76
C PHE A 60 9.28 4.92 2.55
N GLU A 61 9.60 4.18 3.58
CA GLU A 61 10.63 3.16 3.50
C GLU A 61 10.00 1.79 3.74
N LEU A 62 10.45 0.79 2.98
CA LEU A 62 10.05 -0.58 3.20
C LEU A 62 11.19 -1.30 3.89
N GLU A 63 10.93 -1.81 5.08
CA GLU A 63 11.93 -2.57 5.84
C GLU A 63 11.78 -4.05 5.54
N LEU A 64 12.91 -4.67 5.18
CA LEU A 64 13.08 -6.09 4.95
C LEU A 64 14.04 -6.64 5.99
N ASP A 65 14.21 -7.95 6.06
CA ASP A 65 15.14 -8.57 7.02
C ASP A 65 16.59 -8.10 6.85
N ASP A 66 16.96 -7.70 5.63
CA ASP A 66 18.33 -7.29 5.29
C ASP A 66 18.50 -5.79 5.05
N GLY A 67 17.51 -4.97 5.33
CA GLY A 67 17.67 -3.53 5.23
C GLY A 67 16.40 -2.77 4.86
N LEU A 68 16.59 -1.48 4.58
CA LEU A 68 15.53 -0.53 4.24
C LEU A 68 15.63 -0.15 2.76
N VAL A 69 14.48 -0.09 2.10
CA VAL A 69 14.39 0.39 0.71
C VAL A 69 13.51 1.64 0.71
N PRO A 70 14.07 2.84 0.41
CA PRO A 70 13.25 4.03 0.29
C PRO A 70 12.49 4.02 -1.04
N ILE A 71 11.21 4.38 -1.00
CA ILE A 71 10.38 4.54 -2.18
C ILE A 71 9.89 5.98 -2.22
N LEU A 72 10.31 6.69 -3.25
CA LEU A 72 10.05 8.11 -3.43
C LEU A 72 8.86 8.34 -4.37
N GLN A 73 8.38 9.57 -4.42
CA GLN A 73 7.28 9.96 -5.29
C GLN A 73 7.56 9.53 -6.74
N GLY A 74 6.59 8.85 -7.34
CA GLY A 74 6.70 8.35 -8.71
C GLY A 74 7.40 7.01 -8.82
N GLU A 75 7.85 6.43 -7.70
CA GLU A 75 8.51 5.13 -7.68
C GLU A 75 7.59 4.03 -7.17
N MET A 76 7.85 2.81 -7.59
CA MET A 76 7.12 1.64 -7.13
C MET A 76 8.06 0.52 -6.71
N ILE A 77 7.54 -0.39 -5.89
CA ILE A 77 8.23 -1.62 -5.51
C ILE A 77 7.24 -2.77 -5.56
N ILE A 78 7.70 -3.93 -6.01
CA ILE A 78 6.91 -5.17 -5.96
C ILE A 78 7.50 -6.06 -4.88
N VAL A 79 6.67 -6.41 -3.91
CA VAL A 79 7.02 -7.31 -2.82
C VAL A 79 6.49 -8.69 -3.20
N PRO A 80 7.36 -9.67 -3.52
CA PRO A 80 6.89 -11.00 -3.85
C PRO A 80 6.17 -11.64 -2.66
N LYS A 81 5.16 -12.45 -2.94
CA LYS A 81 4.47 -13.22 -1.90
C LYS A 81 5.49 -14.01 -1.07
N GLY A 82 5.22 -14.14 0.22
CA GLY A 82 6.11 -14.83 1.15
C GLY A 82 7.27 -13.97 1.67
N THR A 83 7.36 -12.72 1.27
CA THR A 83 8.42 -11.81 1.73
C THR A 83 7.98 -11.09 3.01
N ARG A 84 8.74 -11.28 4.08
CA ARG A 84 8.51 -10.58 5.35
C ARG A 84 8.93 -9.12 5.21
N HIS A 85 8.05 -8.21 5.54
CA HIS A 85 8.29 -6.78 5.34
C HIS A 85 7.44 -5.92 6.27
N ARG A 86 7.80 -4.64 6.38
CA ARG A 86 6.92 -3.63 7.00
C ARG A 86 7.17 -2.24 6.41
N PRO A 87 6.11 -1.47 6.17
CA PRO A 87 6.24 -0.05 5.85
C PRO A 87 6.67 0.77 7.08
N VAL A 88 7.58 1.71 6.85
CA VAL A 88 8.01 2.71 7.83
C VAL A 88 7.59 4.07 7.28
N CYS A 89 6.55 4.66 7.87
CA CYS A 89 5.93 5.90 7.38
C CYS A 89 6.15 7.01 8.39
N GLN A 90 7.26 7.76 8.25
CA GLN A 90 7.54 8.90 9.13
C GLN A 90 6.73 10.12 8.73
N ASP A 91 6.79 10.46 7.44
CA ASP A 91 6.09 11.61 6.86
C ASP A 91 4.84 11.14 6.13
N LEU A 92 3.95 12.09 5.82
CA LEU A 92 2.74 11.79 5.05
C LEU A 92 3.12 11.20 3.69
N VAL A 93 2.53 10.05 3.37
CA VAL A 93 2.67 9.40 2.08
C VAL A 93 1.30 8.99 1.57
N LYS A 94 1.10 9.13 0.27
CA LYS A 94 -0.10 8.70 -0.44
C LYS A 94 0.32 7.63 -1.43
N CYS A 95 -0.26 6.45 -1.30
CA CYS A 95 0.16 5.25 -2.03
C CYS A 95 -1.00 4.61 -2.79
N LEU A 96 -0.64 3.96 -3.89
CA LEU A 96 -1.47 2.97 -4.56
C LEU A 96 -0.93 1.58 -4.22
N LEU A 97 -1.81 0.68 -3.79
CA LEU A 97 -1.51 -0.73 -3.55
C LEU A 97 -2.29 -1.59 -4.53
N ILE A 98 -1.61 -2.59 -5.08
CA ILE A 98 -2.24 -3.57 -5.98
C ILE A 98 -1.90 -4.97 -5.46
N GLU A 99 -2.91 -5.79 -5.19
CA GLU A 99 -2.79 -7.21 -4.84
C GLU A 99 -4.06 -7.97 -5.19
N ILE A 100 -3.99 -9.30 -5.11
CA ILE A 100 -5.15 -10.15 -5.35
C ILE A 100 -6.23 -9.85 -4.30
N ASP A 101 -7.47 -9.75 -4.76
CA ASP A 101 -8.64 -9.50 -3.90
C ASP A 101 -8.71 -10.54 -2.77
N GLY A 102 -9.00 -10.10 -1.55
CA GLY A 102 -9.08 -10.94 -0.37
C GLY A 102 -7.75 -11.21 0.31
N THR A 103 -6.64 -10.66 -0.18
CA THR A 103 -5.31 -10.86 0.42
C THR A 103 -5.19 -10.14 1.76
N LEU A 104 -5.69 -8.92 1.86
CA LEU A 104 -5.51 -8.08 3.06
C LEU A 104 -6.52 -8.43 4.15
N ASN A 105 -6.05 -8.52 5.38
CA ASN A 105 -6.88 -8.74 6.56
C ASN A 105 -6.19 -8.16 7.81
N ASN A 106 -6.83 -8.27 8.97
CA ASN A 106 -6.31 -7.70 10.22
C ASN A 106 -5.01 -8.34 10.71
N LYS A 107 -4.64 -9.50 10.16
CA LYS A 107 -3.48 -10.26 10.63
C LYS A 107 -2.23 -10.02 9.79
N ASN A 108 -2.38 -9.51 8.57
CA ASN A 108 -1.27 -9.41 7.62
C ASN A 108 -1.06 -8.00 7.06
N THR A 109 -1.48 -6.98 7.78
CA THR A 109 -1.32 -5.58 7.39
C THR A 109 -0.54 -4.76 8.39
N GLY A 110 0.19 -5.42 9.31
CA GLY A 110 1.00 -4.73 10.31
C GLY A 110 0.17 -3.94 11.32
N GLY A 111 -1.11 -4.32 11.51
CA GLY A 111 -2.00 -3.65 12.45
C GLY A 111 -2.74 -2.45 11.88
N ALA A 112 -2.66 -2.21 10.57
CA ALA A 112 -3.17 -0.98 9.97
C ALA A 112 -4.42 -1.17 9.10
N PHE A 113 -4.97 -2.38 9.03
CA PHE A 113 -6.06 -2.66 8.09
C PHE A 113 -7.37 -2.01 8.52
N GLU A 114 -7.92 -1.16 7.65
CA GLU A 114 -9.24 -0.56 7.77
C GLU A 114 -9.82 -0.36 6.37
N LYS A 115 -11.03 -0.82 6.14
CA LYS A 115 -11.75 -0.59 4.89
C LYS A 115 -12.65 0.61 4.98
#